data_4d64e0c24a270019e2628a39befeb7ae
#
_entry.id   4d64e0c24a270019e2628a39befeb7ae
#
_cell.length_a   1.000
_cell.length_b   1.000
_cell.length_c   1.000
_cell.angle_alpha   90.00
_cell.angle_beta   90.00
_cell.angle_gamma   90.00
#
_symmetry.space_group_name_H-M   'P 1'
#
loop_
_entity.id
_entity.type
_entity.pdbx_description
1 polymer ?
#
loop_
_entity_poly.entity_id
_entity_poly.type
_entity_poly.pdbx_seq_one_letter_code
_entity_poly.pdbx_strand_id
1 'polypeptide(L)'
;MTRYGQKPWVVGGLALLFVSALFTSAHAHHSFAMYDMTATKTMTGKLTRFIPGSNHAQLIFEVLSDDGKPVMQNGKPLVWGVETGSAAAMARQGVTVESFPQGTILTVSLHPLRDGRPFGAIGGPIINCGNSLPAAGCNEKTGKSFGAPAN
;
A
#
# COMPACT_ATOMS: atom_id res chain seq x y z
N MET A 1 -22.62 60.92 43.93
CA MET A 1 -21.81 59.70 44.18
C MET A 1 -22.41 58.57 43.36
N THR A 2 -21.90 58.28 42.18
CA THR A 2 -22.39 57.29 41.24
C THR A 2 -21.38 56.14 41.16
N ARG A 3 -21.81 54.97 41.62
CA ARG A 3 -20.98 53.76 41.58
C ARG A 3 -21.13 53.12 40.20
N TYR A 4 -20.04 53.01 39.47
CA TYR A 4 -19.93 52.24 38.24
C TYR A 4 -19.83 50.75 38.57
N GLY A 5 -20.85 49.98 38.18
CA GLY A 5 -20.85 48.53 38.27
C GLY A 5 -19.98 47.92 37.14
N GLN A 6 -18.98 47.18 37.46
CA GLN A 6 -18.18 46.44 36.51
C GLN A 6 -18.95 45.19 36.05
N LYS A 7 -19.06 45.02 34.71
CA LYS A 7 -19.71 43.86 34.10
C LYS A 7 -18.72 42.66 34.00
N PRO A 8 -19.04 41.50 34.53
CA PRO A 8 -18.16 40.31 34.51
C PRO A 8 -18.39 39.40 33.28
N TRP A 9 -18.39 39.96 32.07
CA TRP A 9 -18.72 39.14 30.85
C TRP A 9 -17.53 38.84 29.94
N VAL A 10 -16.32 39.28 30.26
CA VAL A 10 -15.18 39.21 29.34
C VAL A 10 -14.26 37.98 29.60
N VAL A 11 -14.40 37.28 30.73
CA VAL A 11 -13.48 36.20 31.11
C VAL A 11 -13.94 34.81 30.61
N GLY A 12 -15.23 34.67 30.24
CA GLY A 12 -15.77 33.37 29.79
C GLY A 12 -15.45 32.99 28.34
N GLY A 13 -15.11 33.97 27.49
CA GLY A 13 -14.94 33.75 26.06
C GLY A 13 -13.57 33.17 25.63
N LEU A 14 -12.52 33.40 26.40
CA LEU A 14 -11.17 32.94 26.05
C LEU A 14 -10.90 31.47 26.44
N ALA A 15 -11.58 30.94 27.42
CA ALA A 15 -11.37 29.56 27.87
C ALA A 15 -11.95 28.50 26.89
N LEU A 16 -13.01 28.85 26.14
CA LEU A 16 -13.64 27.93 25.19
C LEU A 16 -12.85 27.78 23.87
N LEU A 17 -12.02 28.74 23.51
CA LEU A 17 -11.22 28.69 22.29
C LEU A 17 -9.94 27.82 22.43
N PHE A 18 -9.47 27.57 23.64
CA PHE A 18 -8.28 26.75 23.88
C PHE A 18 -8.56 25.24 23.94
N VAL A 19 -9.81 24.83 24.19
CA VAL A 19 -10.17 23.40 24.25
C VAL A 19 -10.40 22.80 22.88
N SER A 20 -10.74 23.63 21.87
CA SER A 20 -10.98 23.14 20.50
C SER A 20 -9.72 22.81 19.69
N ALA A 21 -8.53 23.22 20.16
CA ALA A 21 -7.28 23.01 19.43
C ALA A 21 -6.60 21.66 19.76
N LEU A 22 -7.16 20.86 20.68
CA LEU A 22 -6.53 19.60 21.13
C LEU A 22 -7.09 18.36 20.43
N PHE A 23 -8.02 18.48 19.49
CA PHE A 23 -8.65 17.33 18.81
C PHE A 23 -8.27 17.19 17.35
N THR A 24 -7.21 17.84 16.88
CA THR A 24 -6.76 17.67 15.50
C THR A 24 -5.55 16.77 15.42
N SER A 25 -5.72 15.68 14.67
CA SER A 25 -4.71 14.80 14.07
C SER A 25 -4.31 13.54 14.87
N ALA A 26 -5.20 12.55 14.84
CA ALA A 26 -4.82 11.16 15.12
C ALA A 26 -5.11 10.20 13.96
N HIS A 27 -5.36 10.67 12.74
CA HIS A 27 -5.80 9.78 11.65
C HIS A 27 -4.76 9.42 10.58
N ALA A 28 -3.52 9.90 10.65
CA ALA A 28 -2.56 9.73 9.55
C ALA A 28 -1.53 8.60 9.71
N HIS A 29 -1.41 7.96 10.88
CA HIS A 29 -0.29 7.03 11.14
C HIS A 29 -0.66 5.56 11.37
N HIS A 30 -1.93 5.18 11.23
CA HIS A 30 -2.33 3.80 11.53
C HIS A 30 -2.06 2.79 10.40
N SER A 31 -1.86 3.21 9.13
CA SER A 31 -1.74 2.28 8.02
C SER A 31 -0.43 1.48 8.00
N PHE A 32 0.69 2.05 8.45
CA PHE A 32 1.99 1.37 8.42
C PHE A 32 2.31 0.55 9.68
N ALA A 33 1.64 0.80 10.81
CA ALA A 33 1.92 0.10 12.07
C ALA A 33 1.66 -1.42 12.01
N MET A 34 0.79 -1.87 11.10
CA MET A 34 0.49 -3.28 10.90
C MET A 34 1.57 -4.03 10.11
N TYR A 35 2.41 -3.32 9.35
CA TYR A 35 3.46 -3.91 8.53
C TYR A 35 4.80 -3.97 9.27
N ASP A 36 5.59 -5.00 9.01
CA ASP A 36 6.97 -5.06 9.47
C ASP A 36 7.88 -4.33 8.48
N MET A 37 8.09 -3.04 8.73
CA MET A 37 8.91 -2.18 7.87
C MET A 37 10.39 -2.52 7.91
N THR A 38 10.83 -3.41 8.83
CA THR A 38 12.22 -3.88 8.92
C THR A 38 12.47 -5.14 8.08
N ALA A 39 11.39 -5.84 7.69
CA ALA A 39 11.46 -7.02 6.85
C ALA A 39 11.03 -6.68 5.41
N THR A 40 11.69 -7.29 4.44
CA THR A 40 11.32 -7.23 3.03
C THR A 40 11.20 -8.63 2.47
N LYS A 41 10.12 -8.89 1.73
CA LYS A 41 9.94 -10.12 0.95
C LYS A 41 9.82 -9.75 -0.51
N THR A 42 10.62 -10.40 -1.36
CA THR A 42 10.50 -10.28 -2.82
C THR A 42 9.87 -11.56 -3.35
N MET A 43 8.83 -11.42 -4.15
CA MET A 43 8.06 -12.54 -4.69
C MET A 43 7.74 -12.32 -6.15
N THR A 44 7.84 -13.38 -6.92
CA THR A 44 7.29 -13.45 -8.27
C THR A 44 5.94 -14.15 -8.22
N GLY A 45 4.95 -13.64 -8.95
CA GLY A 45 3.63 -14.23 -8.98
C GLY A 45 2.87 -13.94 -10.26
N LYS A 46 1.73 -14.63 -10.42
CA LYS A 46 0.78 -14.42 -11.49
C LYS A 46 -0.42 -13.63 -10.95
N LEU A 47 -0.63 -12.44 -11.47
CA LEU A 47 -1.71 -11.56 -11.05
C LEU A 47 -3.07 -12.23 -11.28
N THR A 48 -3.84 -12.36 -10.22
CA THR A 48 -5.22 -12.87 -10.28
C THR A 48 -6.24 -11.73 -10.26
N ARG A 49 -5.90 -10.63 -9.59
CA ARG A 49 -6.80 -9.48 -9.52
C ARG A 49 -6.04 -8.19 -9.21
N PHE A 50 -6.34 -7.12 -9.93
CA PHE A 50 -6.03 -5.75 -9.56
C PHE A 50 -7.28 -5.08 -9.00
N ILE A 51 -7.20 -4.53 -7.80
CA ILE A 51 -8.30 -3.84 -7.11
C ILE A 51 -7.91 -2.37 -7.02
N PRO A 52 -8.44 -1.50 -7.89
CA PRO A 52 -8.21 -0.07 -7.78
C PRO A 52 -8.97 0.49 -6.57
N GLY A 53 -8.28 1.22 -5.72
CA GLY A 53 -8.87 1.88 -4.54
C GLY A 53 -8.52 3.35 -4.50
N SER A 54 -9.42 4.16 -3.93
CA SER A 54 -9.23 5.62 -3.82
C SER A 54 -8.07 5.99 -2.90
N ASN A 55 -7.88 5.25 -1.82
CA ASN A 55 -6.79 5.45 -0.87
C ASN A 55 -5.60 4.52 -1.18
N HIS A 56 -5.88 3.25 -1.40
CA HIS A 56 -4.90 2.20 -1.66
C HIS A 56 -5.43 1.25 -2.73
N ALA A 57 -4.63 1.01 -3.76
CA ALA A 57 -4.89 -0.07 -4.70
C ALA A 57 -4.23 -1.36 -4.19
N GLN A 58 -4.70 -2.52 -4.67
CA GLN A 58 -4.18 -3.81 -4.27
C GLN A 58 -3.93 -4.69 -5.50
N LEU A 59 -2.82 -5.41 -5.48
CA LEU A 59 -2.51 -6.47 -6.43
C LEU A 59 -2.58 -7.80 -5.70
N ILE A 60 -3.43 -8.70 -6.16
CA ILE A 60 -3.59 -10.05 -5.62
C ILE A 60 -3.01 -11.03 -6.63
N PHE A 61 -2.11 -11.90 -6.19
CA PHE A 61 -1.37 -12.79 -7.09
C PHE A 61 -1.11 -14.16 -6.45
N GLU A 62 -1.06 -15.19 -7.29
CA GLU A 62 -0.55 -16.51 -6.92
C GLU A 62 0.96 -16.49 -6.98
N VAL A 63 1.62 -16.91 -5.91
CA VAL A 63 3.09 -16.98 -5.85
C VAL A 63 3.58 -18.09 -6.77
N LEU A 64 4.60 -17.77 -7.57
CA LEU A 64 5.26 -18.73 -8.44
C LEU A 64 6.63 -19.12 -7.89
N SER A 65 7.00 -20.37 -8.08
CA SER A 65 8.36 -20.88 -7.93
C SER A 65 9.22 -20.47 -9.14
N ASP A 66 10.52 -20.68 -9.04
CA ASP A 66 11.49 -20.33 -10.09
C ASP A 66 11.22 -21.07 -11.42
N ASP A 67 10.58 -22.24 -11.38
CA ASP A 67 10.14 -23.00 -12.56
C ASP A 67 8.76 -22.55 -13.11
N GLY A 68 8.20 -21.48 -12.57
CA GLY A 68 6.95 -20.87 -13.00
C GLY A 68 5.67 -21.59 -12.56
N LYS A 69 5.80 -22.59 -11.69
CA LYS A 69 4.62 -23.29 -11.14
C LYS A 69 4.09 -22.58 -9.91
N PRO A 70 2.77 -22.63 -9.66
CA PRO A 70 2.20 -22.12 -8.42
C PRO A 70 2.83 -22.81 -7.19
N VAL A 71 3.27 -22.01 -6.23
CA VAL A 71 3.63 -22.51 -4.91
C VAL A 71 2.36 -22.96 -4.20
N MET A 72 2.34 -24.20 -3.71
CA MET A 72 1.18 -24.77 -3.07
C MET A 72 1.27 -24.68 -1.55
N GLN A 73 0.17 -24.29 -0.91
CA GLN A 73 0.01 -24.32 0.55
C GLN A 73 -1.32 -24.99 0.88
N ASN A 74 -1.29 -26.05 1.68
CA ASN A 74 -2.48 -26.85 2.06
C ASN A 74 -3.31 -27.30 0.84
N GLY A 75 -2.66 -27.72 -0.23
CA GLY A 75 -3.30 -28.23 -1.45
C GLY A 75 -3.92 -27.15 -2.37
N LYS A 76 -3.67 -25.86 -2.08
CA LYS A 76 -4.14 -24.72 -2.90
C LYS A 76 -2.97 -23.82 -3.27
N PRO A 77 -3.05 -23.05 -4.37
CA PRO A 77 -2.06 -22.05 -4.69
C PRO A 77 -1.92 -21.03 -3.53
N LEU A 78 -0.69 -20.71 -3.17
CA LEU A 78 -0.39 -19.66 -2.20
C LEU A 78 -0.68 -18.31 -2.83
N VAL A 79 -1.67 -17.61 -2.28
CA VAL A 79 -2.09 -16.29 -2.74
C VAL A 79 -1.55 -15.23 -1.79
N TRP A 80 -0.93 -14.21 -2.35
CA TRP A 80 -0.52 -13.00 -1.63
C TRP A 80 -1.21 -11.76 -2.16
N GLY A 81 -1.35 -10.77 -1.29
CA GLY A 81 -1.79 -9.43 -1.65
C GLY A 81 -0.71 -8.40 -1.34
N VAL A 82 -0.63 -7.37 -2.15
CA VAL A 82 0.20 -6.20 -1.87
C VAL A 82 -0.63 -4.93 -1.99
N GLU A 83 -0.59 -4.12 -0.93
CA GLU A 83 -1.16 -2.79 -0.89
C GLU A 83 -0.17 -1.79 -1.47
N THR A 84 -0.66 -0.90 -2.32
CA THR A 84 0.12 0.14 -3.00
C THR A 84 -0.44 1.53 -2.67
N GLY A 85 0.03 2.57 -3.32
CA GLY A 85 -0.61 3.88 -3.30
C GLY A 85 -2.02 3.87 -3.89
N SER A 86 -2.70 5.00 -3.87
CA SER A 86 -4.04 5.13 -4.47
C SER A 86 -4.02 4.77 -5.97
N ALA A 87 -5.16 4.35 -6.52
CA ALA A 87 -5.28 4.04 -7.95
C ALA A 87 -4.82 5.22 -8.82
N ALA A 88 -5.12 6.47 -8.44
CA ALA A 88 -4.66 7.65 -9.15
C ALA A 88 -3.14 7.84 -9.08
N ALA A 89 -2.50 7.56 -7.94
CA ALA A 89 -1.05 7.61 -7.80
C ALA A 89 -0.38 6.50 -8.63
N MET A 90 -0.93 5.30 -8.61
CA MET A 90 -0.44 4.18 -9.39
C MET A 90 -0.57 4.41 -10.90
N ALA A 91 -1.70 4.98 -11.34
CA ALA A 91 -1.93 5.32 -12.75
C ALA A 91 -0.91 6.34 -13.29
N ARG A 92 -0.52 7.34 -12.47
CA ARG A 92 0.55 8.28 -12.85
C ARG A 92 1.91 7.60 -13.06
N GLN A 93 2.12 6.45 -12.43
CA GLN A 93 3.33 5.62 -12.60
C GLN A 93 3.15 4.53 -13.68
N GLY A 94 2.03 4.56 -14.40
CA GLY A 94 1.72 3.59 -15.45
C GLY A 94 1.16 2.26 -14.97
N VAL A 95 0.79 2.14 -13.69
CA VAL A 95 0.18 0.93 -13.12
C VAL A 95 -1.34 1.11 -13.13
N THR A 96 -1.99 0.48 -14.10
CA THR A 96 -3.44 0.49 -14.31
C THR A 96 -3.94 -0.93 -14.54
N VAL A 97 -5.26 -1.13 -14.56
CA VAL A 97 -5.87 -2.45 -14.89
C VAL A 97 -5.54 -2.88 -16.32
N GLU A 98 -5.31 -1.93 -17.22
CA GLU A 98 -4.95 -2.20 -18.62
C GLU A 98 -3.48 -2.60 -18.77
N SER A 99 -2.57 -1.99 -18.01
CA SER A 99 -1.14 -2.32 -18.02
C SER A 99 -0.81 -3.55 -17.17
N PHE A 100 -1.70 -3.92 -16.24
CA PHE A 100 -1.61 -5.11 -15.40
C PHE A 100 -2.90 -5.94 -15.50
N PRO A 101 -3.20 -6.53 -16.67
CA PRO A 101 -4.35 -7.42 -16.80
C PRO A 101 -4.16 -8.70 -15.96
N GLN A 102 -5.26 -9.37 -15.66
CA GLN A 102 -5.21 -10.68 -15.03
C GLN A 102 -4.31 -11.63 -15.84
N GLY A 103 -3.47 -12.39 -15.16
CA GLY A 103 -2.50 -13.29 -15.77
C GLY A 103 -1.10 -12.68 -15.94
N THR A 104 -0.93 -11.38 -15.70
CA THR A 104 0.39 -10.72 -15.72
C THR A 104 1.33 -11.41 -14.73
N ILE A 105 2.52 -11.79 -15.19
CA ILE A 105 3.63 -12.20 -14.34
C ILE A 105 4.29 -10.94 -13.81
N LEU A 106 4.38 -10.84 -12.50
CA LEU A 106 4.96 -9.69 -11.83
C LEU A 106 5.91 -10.12 -10.71
N THR A 107 6.88 -9.27 -10.39
CA THR A 107 7.69 -9.37 -9.18
C THR A 107 7.48 -8.11 -8.35
N VAL A 108 7.23 -8.30 -7.06
CA VAL A 108 7.06 -7.24 -6.08
C VAL A 108 7.97 -7.46 -4.88
N SER A 109 8.49 -6.38 -4.33
CA SER A 109 9.09 -6.34 -3.00
C SER A 109 8.11 -5.67 -2.05
N LEU A 110 7.85 -6.29 -0.90
CA LEU A 110 6.85 -5.83 0.04
C LEU A 110 7.31 -5.99 1.50
N HIS A 111 6.75 -5.15 2.37
CA HIS A 111 6.85 -5.27 3.82
C HIS A 111 5.66 -6.10 4.32
N PRO A 112 5.88 -7.29 4.90
CA PRO A 112 4.79 -8.19 5.28
C PRO A 112 4.00 -7.67 6.47
N LEU A 113 2.75 -8.14 6.63
CA LEU A 113 2.00 -7.95 7.86
C LEU A 113 2.72 -8.62 9.04
N ARG A 114 2.72 -7.97 10.21
CA ARG A 114 3.31 -8.50 11.46
C ARG A 114 2.59 -9.74 11.98
N ASP A 115 1.31 -9.91 11.64
CA ASP A 115 0.49 -11.05 12.07
C ASP A 115 0.67 -12.31 11.19
N GLY A 116 1.52 -12.24 10.17
CA GLY A 116 1.87 -13.36 9.31
C GLY A 116 0.85 -13.70 8.22
N ARG A 117 -0.25 -12.97 8.09
CA ARG A 117 -1.18 -13.15 6.96
C ARG A 117 -0.46 -12.85 5.63
N PRO A 118 -0.82 -13.52 4.51
CA PRO A 118 -0.17 -13.37 3.23
C PRO A 118 -0.54 -12.06 2.53
N PHE A 119 -0.13 -10.94 3.13
CA PHE A 119 -0.37 -9.58 2.66
C PHE A 119 0.77 -8.65 3.10
N GLY A 120 1.03 -7.59 2.33
CA GLY A 120 2.05 -6.61 2.69
C GLY A 120 1.84 -5.26 2.03
N ALA A 121 2.60 -4.26 2.48
CA ALA A 121 2.71 -2.96 1.83
C ALA A 121 3.84 -2.99 0.79
N ILE A 122 3.64 -2.32 -0.34
CA ILE A 122 4.68 -2.23 -1.38
C ILE A 122 5.94 -1.57 -0.81
N GLY A 123 7.10 -2.19 -1.04
CA GLY A 123 8.40 -1.76 -0.56
C GLY A 123 9.40 -1.41 -1.67
N GLY A 124 8.96 -1.44 -2.93
CA GLY A 124 9.82 -1.15 -4.07
C GLY A 124 9.05 -1.13 -5.38
N PRO A 125 9.75 -1.09 -6.52
CA PRO A 125 9.12 -1.12 -7.83
C PRO A 125 8.38 -2.44 -8.07
N ILE A 126 7.36 -2.38 -8.96
CA ILE A 126 6.68 -3.55 -9.49
C ILE A 126 7.31 -3.87 -10.84
N ILE A 127 7.82 -5.07 -11.00
CA ILE A 127 8.37 -5.54 -12.27
C ILE A 127 7.26 -6.28 -13.02
N ASN A 128 6.93 -5.85 -14.22
CA ASN A 128 5.96 -6.51 -15.09
C ASN A 128 6.69 -7.26 -16.20
N CYS A 129 6.51 -8.57 -16.28
CA CYS A 129 7.12 -9.46 -17.27
C CYS A 129 6.12 -9.96 -18.32
N GLY A 130 4.95 -9.33 -18.44
CA GLY A 130 3.92 -9.74 -19.39
C GLY A 130 3.18 -11.00 -18.94
N ASN A 131 2.85 -11.89 -19.87
CA ASN A 131 2.00 -13.05 -19.62
C ASN A 131 2.75 -14.38 -19.46
N SER A 132 4.09 -14.35 -19.50
CA SER A 132 4.93 -15.54 -19.34
C SER A 132 6.15 -15.24 -18.47
N LEU A 133 6.56 -16.21 -17.66
CA LEU A 133 7.78 -16.09 -16.87
C LEU A 133 9.00 -16.21 -17.78
N PRO A 134 9.88 -15.19 -17.83
CA PRO A 134 11.13 -15.30 -18.57
C PRO A 134 12.03 -16.40 -18.00
N ALA A 135 12.82 -17.06 -18.85
CA ALA A 135 13.75 -18.13 -18.43
C ALA A 135 14.76 -17.67 -17.38
N ALA A 136 15.15 -16.39 -17.39
CA ALA A 136 16.03 -15.78 -16.38
C ALA A 136 15.28 -15.19 -15.18
N GLY A 137 14.01 -15.58 -14.96
CA GLY A 137 13.14 -15.06 -13.93
C GLY A 137 12.57 -13.67 -14.29
N CYS A 138 11.58 -13.21 -13.53
CA CYS A 138 10.99 -11.87 -13.69
C CYS A 138 11.75 -10.87 -12.80
N ASN A 139 12.58 -10.05 -13.41
CA ASN A 139 13.44 -9.08 -12.73
C ASN A 139 13.63 -7.81 -13.61
N GLU A 140 14.36 -6.83 -13.13
CA GLU A 140 14.57 -5.54 -13.83
C GLU A 140 15.24 -5.66 -15.20
N LYS A 141 15.95 -6.77 -15.47
CA LYS A 141 16.59 -7.05 -16.78
C LYS A 141 15.62 -7.69 -17.78
N THR A 142 14.59 -8.35 -17.29
CA THR A 142 13.67 -9.16 -18.10
C THR A 142 12.27 -8.59 -18.19
N GLY A 143 11.94 -7.63 -17.34
CA GLY A 143 10.63 -6.99 -17.29
C GLY A 143 10.72 -5.48 -17.28
N LYS A 144 9.55 -4.84 -17.33
CA LYS A 144 9.41 -3.39 -17.21
C LYS A 144 9.14 -3.01 -15.77
N SER A 145 9.95 -2.09 -15.23
CA SER A 145 9.79 -1.56 -13.87
C SER A 145 8.77 -0.42 -13.83
N PHE A 146 7.91 -0.45 -12.83
CA PHE A 146 6.90 0.56 -12.55
C PHE A 146 6.98 0.99 -11.09
N GLY A 147 6.67 2.25 -10.82
CA GLY A 147 6.59 2.73 -9.44
C GLY A 147 7.95 2.77 -8.72
N ALA A 148 9.04 2.95 -9.46
CA ALA A 148 10.32 3.27 -8.84
C ALA A 148 10.16 4.53 -7.99
N PRO A 149 10.72 4.58 -6.76
CA PRO A 149 10.71 5.80 -5.98
C PRO A 149 11.31 6.93 -6.84
N ALA A 150 10.65 8.07 -6.87
CA ALA A 150 11.27 9.27 -7.42
C ALA A 150 12.50 9.57 -6.56
N ASN A 151 13.68 9.47 -7.16
CA ASN A 151 14.92 9.92 -6.54
C ASN A 151 14.85 11.42 -6.27
#